data_7fabd42a30dcee71ac74eac85437dfda
#
_entry.id   7fabd42a30dcee71ac74eac85437dfda
#
_cell.length_a   1.000
_cell.length_b   1.000
_cell.length_c   1.000
_cell.angle_alpha   90.00
_cell.angle_beta   90.00
_cell.angle_gamma   90.00
#
_symmetry.space_group_name_H-M   'P 1'
#
loop_
_entity.id
_entity.type
_entity.pdbx_description
1 polymer ?
#
loop_
_entity_poly.entity_id
_entity_poly.type
_entity_poly.pdbx_seq_one_letter_code
_entity_poly.pdbx_strand_id
1 'polypeptide(L)'
;PQILGVGTSPINVARTSNMGFDGQIGYQDRFGEFNFNTNFVFSYAKNKVEFNAEAQQRYDWLSATGRPIGQPFGYTWIGYYTPEEVDLIHAGAANAPAVPNTDVPIQAGDLKYKDLNGDGVINDFDKGAIGKPNLPNTTLGWTIGGSWKGLSVSVLFQGSFNYSFSVNGTGIEPFKSQFQPLHQKRWTLERYL
;
A
#
# COMPACT_ATOMS: atom_id res chain seq x y z
N PRO A 1 17.45 14.00 -22.73
CA PRO A 1 18.36 12.87 -22.96
C PRO A 1 19.77 13.40 -23.06
N GLN A 2 20.68 12.81 -22.31
CA GLN A 2 22.10 13.21 -22.25
C GLN A 2 22.79 13.18 -23.64
N ILE A 3 22.22 12.44 -24.58
CA ILE A 3 22.75 12.30 -25.96
C ILE A 3 22.63 13.60 -26.77
N LEU A 4 21.69 14.49 -26.45
CA LEU A 4 21.46 15.71 -27.21
C LEU A 4 22.22 16.93 -26.69
N GLY A 5 22.86 16.83 -25.51
CA GLY A 5 23.62 17.94 -24.89
C GLY A 5 22.79 19.18 -24.54
N VAL A 6 21.47 19.13 -24.68
CA VAL A 6 20.54 20.22 -24.35
C VAL A 6 19.49 19.76 -23.34
N GLY A 7 19.17 20.63 -22.39
CA GLY A 7 18.06 20.41 -21.47
C GLY A 7 16.74 20.45 -22.23
N THR A 8 15.86 19.48 -21.95
CA THR A 8 14.48 19.50 -22.46
C THR A 8 13.65 20.48 -21.64
N SER A 9 12.88 21.33 -22.30
CA SER A 9 11.91 22.19 -21.62
C SER A 9 10.84 21.34 -20.93
N PRO A 10 10.39 21.71 -19.71
CA PRO A 10 9.27 21.03 -19.07
C PRO A 10 7.99 21.22 -19.90
N ILE A 11 7.27 20.13 -20.10
CA ILE A 11 5.99 20.10 -20.80
C ILE A 11 4.92 19.47 -19.94
N ASN A 12 3.66 19.88 -20.10
CA ASN A 12 2.52 19.28 -19.42
C ASN A 12 2.09 18.00 -20.15
N VAL A 13 2.39 16.86 -19.55
CA VAL A 13 2.16 15.54 -20.15
C VAL A 13 1.20 14.66 -19.35
N ALA A 14 0.53 15.22 -18.34
CA ALA A 14 -0.41 14.49 -17.52
C ALA A 14 -1.66 15.32 -17.19
N ARG A 15 -2.79 14.63 -17.06
CA ARG A 15 -4.05 15.18 -16.58
C ARG A 15 -4.54 14.32 -15.42
N THR A 16 -4.90 14.96 -14.32
CA THR A 16 -5.45 14.31 -13.15
C THR A 16 -6.77 14.96 -12.75
N SER A 17 -7.65 14.19 -12.19
CA SER A 17 -8.86 14.67 -11.51
C SER A 17 -8.77 14.42 -10.02
N ASN A 18 -9.39 15.27 -9.24
CA ASN A 18 -9.59 15.07 -7.82
C ASN A 18 -11.03 15.45 -7.46
N MET A 19 -11.71 14.59 -6.73
CA MET A 19 -13.10 14.78 -6.32
C MET A 19 -13.23 14.37 -4.86
N GLY A 20 -13.98 15.16 -4.10
CA GLY A 20 -14.14 14.87 -2.68
C GLY A 20 -15.20 15.74 -2.03
N PHE A 21 -15.35 15.54 -0.74
CA PHE A 21 -16.19 16.36 0.13
C PHE A 21 -15.56 16.40 1.51
N ASP A 22 -15.77 17.50 2.19
CA ASP A 22 -15.39 17.72 3.57
C ASP A 22 -16.56 18.38 4.32
N GLY A 23 -16.52 18.28 5.62
CA GLY A 23 -17.56 18.83 6.44
C GLY A 23 -17.22 18.85 7.92
N GLN A 24 -18.03 19.59 8.64
CA GLN A 24 -17.94 19.74 10.08
C GLN A 24 -19.34 19.74 10.68
N ILE A 25 -19.50 19.00 11.78
CA ILE A 25 -20.73 18.98 12.57
C ILE A 25 -20.33 19.28 14.01
N GLY A 26 -20.83 20.39 14.52
CA GLY A 26 -20.61 20.81 15.92
C GLY A 26 -21.92 20.91 16.69
N TYR A 27 -21.84 20.57 17.96
CA TYR A 27 -22.93 20.76 18.92
C TYR A 27 -22.35 21.33 20.21
N GLN A 28 -23.04 22.30 20.78
CA GLN A 28 -22.70 22.90 22.06
C GLN A 28 -23.98 23.18 22.83
N ASP A 29 -23.98 22.79 24.10
CA ASP A 29 -25.14 23.02 24.99
C ASP A 29 -24.69 23.18 26.44
N ARG A 30 -25.61 23.67 27.28
CA ARG A 30 -25.40 23.87 28.69
C ARG A 30 -26.53 23.19 29.49
N PHE A 31 -26.14 22.25 30.33
CA PHE A 31 -27.03 21.48 31.21
C PHE A 31 -26.77 21.92 32.66
N GLY A 32 -27.45 22.97 33.09
CA GLY A 32 -27.25 23.56 34.42
C GLY A 32 -25.85 24.20 34.53
N GLU A 33 -25.00 23.67 35.41
CA GLU A 33 -23.60 24.11 35.56
C GLU A 33 -22.62 23.37 34.64
N PHE A 34 -23.08 22.37 33.88
CA PHE A 34 -22.25 21.61 32.94
C PHE A 34 -22.39 22.19 31.54
N ASN A 35 -21.27 22.59 30.95
CA ASN A 35 -21.20 22.93 29.54
C ASN A 35 -20.62 21.76 28.76
N PHE A 36 -21.29 21.38 27.69
CA PHE A 36 -20.88 20.33 26.77
C PHE A 36 -20.58 20.91 25.40
N ASN A 37 -19.52 20.43 24.77
CA ASN A 37 -19.25 20.71 23.37
C ASN A 37 -18.76 19.45 22.67
N THR A 38 -19.10 19.33 21.40
CA THR A 38 -18.56 18.29 20.53
C THR A 38 -18.43 18.82 19.12
N ASN A 39 -17.39 18.42 18.43
CA ASN A 39 -17.13 18.81 17.06
C ASN A 39 -16.54 17.63 16.29
N PHE A 40 -17.23 17.24 15.23
CA PHE A 40 -16.80 16.19 14.31
C PHE A 40 -16.45 16.81 12.97
N VAL A 41 -15.23 16.55 12.50
CA VAL A 41 -14.74 16.97 11.18
C VAL A 41 -14.41 15.74 10.35
N PHE A 42 -14.70 15.80 9.07
CA PHE A 42 -14.38 14.72 8.14
C PHE A 42 -13.98 15.30 6.79
N SER A 43 -13.11 14.59 6.13
CA SER A 43 -12.70 14.88 4.75
C SER A 43 -12.51 13.58 3.99
N TYR A 44 -12.99 13.55 2.78
CA TYR A 44 -12.78 12.48 1.81
C TYR A 44 -12.43 13.06 0.47
N ALA A 45 -11.31 12.62 -0.13
CA ALA A 45 -10.91 13.01 -1.47
C ALA A 45 -10.37 11.81 -2.25
N LYS A 46 -10.80 11.67 -3.49
CA LYS A 46 -10.33 10.64 -4.41
C LYS A 46 -9.75 11.29 -5.65
N ASN A 47 -8.48 11.02 -5.90
CA ASN A 47 -7.82 11.47 -7.12
C ASN A 47 -7.68 10.32 -8.14
N LYS A 48 -7.47 10.68 -9.39
CA LYS A 48 -7.29 9.74 -10.49
C LYS A 48 -6.41 10.36 -11.56
N VAL A 49 -5.48 9.61 -12.08
CA VAL A 49 -4.72 9.94 -13.29
C VAL A 49 -5.61 9.65 -14.50
N GLU A 50 -6.13 10.70 -15.15
CA GLU A 50 -6.98 10.56 -16.33
C GLU A 50 -6.15 10.32 -17.60
N PHE A 51 -4.99 10.93 -17.66
CA PHE A 51 -4.04 10.78 -18.75
C PHE A 51 -2.63 10.96 -18.22
N ASN A 52 -1.72 10.14 -18.68
CA ASN A 52 -0.29 10.26 -18.46
C ASN A 52 0.40 9.87 -19.78
N ALA A 53 1.38 10.63 -20.22
CA ALA A 53 2.18 10.31 -21.40
C ALA A 53 3.18 9.17 -21.12
N GLU A 54 2.69 8.09 -20.53
CA GLU A 54 3.45 6.86 -20.34
C GLU A 54 3.52 6.07 -21.64
N ALA A 55 4.61 5.31 -21.83
CA ALA A 55 4.70 4.38 -22.94
C ALA A 55 3.56 3.36 -22.87
N GLN A 56 3.04 2.96 -24.03
CA GLN A 56 2.00 1.94 -24.10
C GLN A 56 2.47 0.67 -23.39
N GLN A 57 1.77 0.27 -22.34
CA GLN A 57 2.05 -0.93 -21.61
C GLN A 57 1.53 -2.16 -22.33
N ARG A 58 2.24 -3.28 -22.20
CA ARG A 58 1.82 -4.55 -22.80
C ARG A 58 0.52 -5.07 -22.18
N TYR A 59 0.30 -4.77 -20.89
CA TYR A 59 -0.85 -5.18 -20.12
C TYR A 59 -1.44 -3.99 -19.37
N ASP A 60 -2.76 -3.89 -19.29
CA ASP A 60 -3.48 -2.78 -18.67
C ASP A 60 -3.18 -2.62 -17.17
N TRP A 61 -2.86 -3.72 -16.48
CA TRP A 61 -2.55 -3.66 -15.04
C TRP A 61 -1.21 -3.00 -14.73
N LEU A 62 -0.34 -2.82 -15.70
CA LEU A 62 0.93 -2.09 -15.58
C LEU A 62 0.76 -0.58 -15.68
N SER A 63 -0.38 -0.10 -16.19
CA SER A 63 -0.61 1.31 -16.43
C SER A 63 -0.92 2.09 -15.16
N ALA A 64 -0.32 3.27 -15.00
CA ALA A 64 -0.66 4.24 -13.98
C ALA A 64 -1.95 5.02 -14.33
N THR A 65 -2.29 5.13 -15.62
CA THR A 65 -3.52 5.78 -16.07
C THR A 65 -4.75 5.05 -15.54
N GLY A 66 -5.71 5.80 -15.06
CA GLY A 66 -6.91 5.26 -14.42
C GLY A 66 -6.77 4.99 -12.92
N ARG A 67 -5.58 5.10 -12.36
CA ARG A 67 -5.29 4.82 -10.94
C ARG A 67 -5.06 6.11 -10.14
N PRO A 68 -5.09 6.05 -8.81
CA PRO A 68 -4.73 7.19 -7.96
C PRO A 68 -3.26 7.60 -8.16
N ILE A 69 -2.99 8.89 -7.95
CA ILE A 69 -1.62 9.40 -7.88
C ILE A 69 -0.88 8.72 -6.74
N GLY A 70 0.35 8.25 -7.00
CA GLY A 70 1.16 7.57 -6.00
C GLY A 70 0.72 6.11 -5.72
N GLN A 71 -0.06 5.50 -6.62
CA GLN A 71 -0.37 4.08 -6.56
C GLN A 71 0.92 3.26 -6.61
N PRO A 72 1.22 2.46 -5.59
CA PRO A 72 2.36 1.56 -5.65
C PRO A 72 2.10 0.37 -6.58
N PHE A 73 3.15 -0.05 -7.28
CA PHE A 73 3.15 -1.25 -8.11
C PHE A 73 4.17 -2.25 -7.60
N GLY A 74 3.82 -3.51 -7.67
CA GLY A 74 4.67 -4.59 -7.20
C GLY A 74 4.04 -5.95 -7.43
N TYR A 75 4.71 -6.99 -6.96
CA TYR A 75 4.23 -8.35 -7.03
C TYR A 75 3.17 -8.61 -5.94
N THR A 76 2.12 -9.34 -6.30
CA THR A 76 1.11 -9.79 -5.33
C THR A 76 1.59 -11.09 -4.70
N TRP A 77 1.92 -11.04 -3.41
CA TRP A 77 2.26 -12.22 -2.64
C TRP A 77 1.03 -13.12 -2.45
N ILE A 78 1.20 -14.44 -2.68
CA ILE A 78 0.14 -15.43 -2.55
C ILE A 78 0.49 -16.57 -1.58
N GLY A 79 1.65 -16.53 -0.95
CA GLY A 79 2.09 -17.53 0.03
C GLY A 79 3.59 -17.81 -0.07
N TYR A 80 3.96 -18.96 0.44
CA TYR A 80 5.30 -19.52 0.35
C TYR A 80 5.28 -20.77 -0.51
N TYR A 81 6.38 -21.07 -1.19
CA TYR A 81 6.53 -22.34 -1.87
C TYR A 81 6.58 -23.48 -0.84
N THR A 82 5.76 -24.51 -1.04
CA THR A 82 5.78 -25.70 -0.20
C THR A 82 6.84 -26.69 -0.67
N PRO A 83 7.27 -27.64 0.16
CA PRO A 83 8.19 -28.69 -0.27
C PRO A 83 7.71 -29.45 -1.52
N GLU A 84 6.43 -29.78 -1.57
CA GLU A 84 5.82 -30.52 -2.68
C GLU A 84 5.83 -29.68 -3.98
N GLU A 85 5.58 -28.37 -3.87
CA GLU A 85 5.65 -27.47 -5.02
C GLU A 85 7.09 -27.31 -5.54
N VAL A 86 8.07 -27.29 -4.63
CA VAL A 86 9.49 -27.25 -5.00
C VAL A 86 9.91 -28.54 -5.73
N ASP A 87 9.44 -29.70 -5.29
CA ASP A 87 9.68 -30.96 -5.98
C ASP A 87 9.08 -30.95 -7.39
N LEU A 88 7.88 -30.40 -7.58
CA LEU A 88 7.26 -30.23 -8.90
C LEU A 88 8.06 -29.29 -9.80
N ILE A 89 8.58 -28.19 -9.25
CA ILE A 89 9.41 -27.23 -9.98
C ILE A 89 10.71 -27.91 -10.45
N HIS A 90 11.39 -28.62 -9.57
CA HIS A 90 12.66 -29.30 -9.89
C HIS A 90 12.46 -30.47 -10.87
N ALA A 91 11.27 -31.12 -10.84
CA ALA A 91 10.90 -32.14 -11.79
C ALA A 91 10.48 -31.60 -13.16
N GLY A 92 10.31 -30.28 -13.31
CA GLY A 92 9.78 -29.66 -14.53
C GLY A 92 8.34 -30.09 -14.84
N ALA A 93 7.54 -30.35 -13.81
CA ALA A 93 6.17 -30.82 -13.97
C ALA A 93 5.27 -29.73 -14.60
N ALA A 94 4.37 -30.13 -15.49
CA ALA A 94 3.47 -29.20 -16.18
C ALA A 94 2.51 -28.43 -15.26
N ASN A 95 2.28 -28.96 -14.06
CA ASN A 95 1.46 -28.32 -13.01
C ASN A 95 2.29 -27.61 -11.93
N ALA A 96 3.59 -27.42 -12.17
CA ALA A 96 4.43 -26.65 -11.26
C ALA A 96 3.94 -25.18 -11.20
N PRO A 97 3.99 -24.54 -10.03
CA PRO A 97 3.66 -23.11 -9.91
C PRO A 97 4.67 -22.25 -10.66
N ALA A 98 4.24 -21.05 -11.06
CA ALA A 98 5.11 -20.04 -11.68
C ALA A 98 6.28 -19.68 -10.75
N VAL A 99 7.44 -19.47 -11.35
CA VAL A 99 8.69 -19.19 -10.62
C VAL A 99 9.31 -17.87 -11.05
N PRO A 100 10.01 -17.13 -10.15
CA PRO A 100 10.78 -15.96 -10.51
C PRO A 100 11.84 -16.27 -11.57
N ASN A 101 12.03 -15.34 -12.48
CA ASN A 101 13.14 -15.40 -13.44
C ASN A 101 14.48 -15.09 -12.72
N THR A 102 15.09 -16.11 -12.15
CA THR A 102 16.32 -16.01 -11.37
C THR A 102 17.18 -17.27 -11.57
N ASP A 103 18.49 -17.10 -11.46
CA ASP A 103 19.45 -18.21 -11.49
C ASP A 103 19.53 -18.96 -10.14
N VAL A 104 18.85 -18.45 -9.11
CA VAL A 104 18.84 -19.07 -7.77
C VAL A 104 17.73 -20.12 -7.72
N PRO A 105 18.06 -21.37 -7.36
CA PRO A 105 17.04 -22.42 -7.21
C PRO A 105 16.00 -22.06 -6.14
N ILE A 106 14.73 -22.27 -6.44
CA ILE A 106 13.62 -22.06 -5.50
C ILE A 106 13.69 -23.10 -4.39
N GLN A 107 13.45 -22.64 -3.17
CA GLN A 107 13.43 -23.45 -1.97
C GLN A 107 12.09 -23.35 -1.25
N ALA A 108 11.76 -24.36 -0.46
CA ALA A 108 10.58 -24.31 0.40
C ALA A 108 10.70 -23.14 1.40
N GLY A 109 9.65 -22.34 1.46
CA GLY A 109 9.63 -21.11 2.27
C GLY A 109 10.00 -19.83 1.53
N ASP A 110 10.42 -19.91 0.27
CA ASP A 110 10.58 -18.74 -0.58
C ASP A 110 9.23 -18.10 -0.87
N LEU A 111 9.23 -16.77 -1.12
CA LEU A 111 8.03 -16.00 -1.40
C LEU A 111 7.44 -16.38 -2.76
N LYS A 112 6.17 -16.76 -2.76
CA LYS A 112 5.41 -17.08 -3.98
C LYS A 112 4.55 -15.91 -4.40
N TYR A 113 4.65 -15.52 -5.66
CA TYR A 113 3.94 -14.40 -6.24
C TYR A 113 2.94 -14.85 -7.30
N LYS A 114 1.93 -14.02 -7.50
CA LYS A 114 0.89 -14.28 -8.49
C LYS A 114 1.43 -14.00 -9.89
N ASP A 115 1.32 -14.99 -10.77
CA ASP A 115 1.46 -14.86 -12.20
C ASP A 115 0.19 -14.20 -12.76
N LEU A 116 0.33 -13.00 -13.30
CA LEU A 116 -0.80 -12.20 -13.80
C LEU A 116 -1.07 -12.46 -15.28
N ASN A 117 -0.05 -12.83 -16.03
CA ASN A 117 -0.17 -13.06 -17.47
C ASN A 117 -0.32 -14.56 -17.83
N GLY A 118 -0.06 -15.46 -16.88
CA GLY A 118 -0.21 -16.90 -17.02
C GLY A 118 0.89 -17.57 -17.86
N ASP A 119 2.09 -16.96 -17.92
CA ASP A 119 3.19 -17.51 -18.73
C ASP A 119 4.11 -18.46 -17.94
N GLY A 120 3.85 -18.65 -16.64
CA GLY A 120 4.61 -19.54 -15.76
C GLY A 120 5.91 -18.93 -15.21
N VAL A 121 6.21 -17.65 -15.52
CA VAL A 121 7.43 -16.97 -15.11
C VAL A 121 7.12 -15.64 -14.45
N ILE A 122 7.47 -15.48 -13.19
CA ILE A 122 7.29 -14.23 -12.47
C ILE A 122 8.36 -13.23 -12.89
N ASN A 123 7.94 -12.15 -13.52
CA ASN A 123 8.81 -11.10 -14.04
C ASN A 123 8.11 -9.72 -13.99
N ASP A 124 8.68 -8.69 -14.62
CA ASP A 124 8.13 -7.33 -14.58
C ASP A 124 6.70 -7.21 -15.15
N PHE A 125 6.24 -8.16 -15.93
CA PHE A 125 4.88 -8.19 -16.44
C PHE A 125 3.84 -8.63 -15.41
N ASP A 126 4.28 -9.20 -14.27
CA ASP A 126 3.43 -9.62 -13.16
C ASP A 126 3.32 -8.56 -12.05
N LYS A 127 3.93 -7.40 -12.25
CA LYS A 127 3.74 -6.26 -11.37
C LYS A 127 2.38 -5.64 -11.63
N GLY A 128 1.56 -5.59 -10.60
CA GLY A 128 0.25 -4.92 -10.62
C GLY A 128 0.16 -3.84 -9.56
N ALA A 129 -0.95 -3.14 -9.54
CA ALA A 129 -1.24 -2.20 -8.45
C ALA A 129 -1.41 -2.97 -7.14
N ILE A 130 -0.60 -2.64 -6.14
CA ILE A 130 -0.64 -3.23 -4.80
C ILE A 130 -0.97 -2.15 -3.77
N GLY A 131 -1.67 -2.54 -2.70
CA GLY A 131 -1.99 -1.60 -1.63
C GLY A 131 -2.73 -0.34 -2.11
N LYS A 132 -2.43 0.76 -1.46
CA LYS A 132 -3.02 2.09 -1.70
C LYS A 132 -1.92 3.14 -1.72
N PRO A 133 -2.18 4.36 -2.25
CA PRO A 133 -1.26 5.48 -2.11
C PRO A 133 -0.87 5.73 -0.64
N ASN A 134 0.29 6.32 -0.43
CA ASN A 134 0.77 6.66 0.92
C ASN A 134 0.04 7.86 1.55
N LEU A 135 -0.71 8.62 0.77
CA LEU A 135 -1.55 9.70 1.27
C LEU A 135 -2.97 9.17 1.56
N PRO A 136 -3.48 9.37 2.78
CA PRO A 136 -4.84 8.96 3.11
C PRO A 136 -5.85 9.76 2.29
N ASN A 137 -6.88 9.09 1.83
CA ASN A 137 -7.98 9.75 1.14
C ASN A 137 -9.14 10.11 2.08
N THR A 138 -9.10 9.66 3.32
CA THR A 138 -10.13 9.90 4.33
C THR A 138 -9.46 10.31 5.64
N THR A 139 -9.89 11.42 6.21
CA THR A 139 -9.47 11.87 7.53
C THR A 139 -10.67 12.20 8.38
N LEU A 140 -10.60 11.87 9.66
CA LEU A 140 -11.63 12.15 10.65
C LEU A 140 -10.99 12.80 11.86
N GLY A 141 -11.73 13.74 12.46
CA GLY A 141 -11.39 14.32 13.75
C GLY A 141 -12.66 14.45 14.58
N TRP A 142 -12.60 14.06 15.84
CA TRP A 142 -13.71 14.20 16.75
C TRP A 142 -13.24 14.73 18.09
N THR A 143 -13.65 15.94 18.41
CA THR A 143 -13.40 16.59 19.71
C THR A 143 -14.65 16.50 20.56
N ILE A 144 -14.49 16.03 21.79
CA ILE A 144 -15.53 16.02 22.81
C ILE A 144 -14.98 16.77 24.00
N GLY A 145 -15.72 17.75 24.50
CA GLY A 145 -15.32 18.53 25.65
C GLY A 145 -16.47 18.81 26.62
N GLY A 146 -16.10 19.10 27.83
CA GLY A 146 -17.04 19.54 28.84
C GLY A 146 -16.36 20.32 29.95
N SER A 147 -17.12 21.21 30.58
CA SER A 147 -16.67 21.94 31.76
C SER A 147 -17.74 21.97 32.83
N TRP A 148 -17.32 21.79 34.08
CA TRP A 148 -18.19 21.81 35.25
C TRP A 148 -17.41 22.37 36.46
N LYS A 149 -17.99 23.39 37.11
CA LYS A 149 -17.45 24.01 38.36
C LYS A 149 -15.95 24.31 38.34
N GLY A 150 -15.44 24.85 37.24
CA GLY A 150 -14.04 25.23 37.04
C GLY A 150 -13.12 24.10 36.55
N LEU A 151 -13.61 22.87 36.45
CA LEU A 151 -12.91 21.77 35.81
C LEU A 151 -13.31 21.71 34.34
N SER A 152 -12.34 21.61 33.43
CA SER A 152 -12.60 21.42 31.98
C SER A 152 -11.79 20.25 31.47
N VAL A 153 -12.44 19.41 30.66
CA VAL A 153 -11.82 18.26 30.00
C VAL A 153 -12.17 18.32 28.51
N SER A 154 -11.16 18.04 27.67
CA SER A 154 -11.36 17.90 26.25
C SER A 154 -10.55 16.72 25.74
N VAL A 155 -11.15 15.90 24.87
CA VAL A 155 -10.53 14.74 24.24
C VAL A 155 -10.66 14.88 22.73
N LEU A 156 -9.56 14.69 22.03
CA LEU A 156 -9.52 14.65 20.57
C LEU A 156 -9.22 13.22 20.11
N PHE A 157 -10.11 12.68 19.28
CA PHE A 157 -9.87 11.50 18.47
C PHE A 157 -9.55 11.91 17.05
N GLN A 158 -8.51 11.33 16.48
CA GLN A 158 -8.09 11.62 15.11
C GLN A 158 -7.76 10.33 14.38
N GLY A 159 -8.17 10.23 13.13
CA GLY A 159 -7.94 9.05 12.32
C GLY A 159 -7.73 9.38 10.85
N SER A 160 -6.93 8.54 10.20
CA SER A 160 -6.70 8.58 8.75
C SER A 160 -6.87 7.18 8.18
N PHE A 161 -7.49 7.07 6.99
CA PHE A 161 -7.88 5.79 6.42
C PHE A 161 -7.56 5.73 4.93
N ASN A 162 -7.60 4.52 4.39
CA ASN A 162 -7.42 4.24 2.97
C ASN A 162 -6.06 4.66 2.42
N TYR A 163 -5.01 4.38 3.17
CA TYR A 163 -3.63 4.56 2.72
C TYR A 163 -2.79 3.32 3.06
N SER A 164 -1.64 3.21 2.42
CA SER A 164 -0.62 2.21 2.75
C SER A 164 0.70 2.90 3.00
N PHE A 165 1.52 2.31 3.85
CA PHE A 165 2.91 2.72 4.00
C PHE A 165 3.81 1.51 3.85
N SER A 166 5.01 1.75 3.32
CA SER A 166 6.00 0.70 3.18
C SER A 166 6.73 0.51 4.50
N VAL A 167 6.71 -0.73 4.98
CA VAL A 167 7.43 -1.13 6.19
C VAL A 167 8.81 -1.64 5.75
N ASN A 168 9.80 -0.77 5.75
CA ASN A 168 11.16 -1.09 5.37
C ASN A 168 12.17 -0.39 6.29
N GLY A 169 13.44 -0.75 6.18
CA GLY A 169 14.56 -0.10 6.87
C GLY A 169 15.06 -0.84 8.09
N THR A 170 15.94 -0.16 8.83
CA THR A 170 16.81 -0.72 9.86
C THR A 170 16.10 -1.37 11.04
N GLY A 171 14.90 -1.35 11.27
CA GLY A 171 14.22 -2.06 12.37
C GLY A 171 13.51 -3.34 11.94
N ILE A 172 13.42 -3.60 10.64
CA ILE A 172 12.53 -4.61 10.09
C ILE A 172 13.25 -5.54 9.12
N GLU A 173 14.12 -4.97 8.27
CA GLU A 173 14.86 -5.77 7.29
C GLU A 173 15.97 -6.58 8.00
N PRO A 174 15.98 -7.91 7.84
CA PRO A 174 17.07 -8.73 8.38
C PRO A 174 18.41 -8.28 7.78
N PHE A 175 19.48 -8.45 8.55
CA PHE A 175 20.87 -8.08 8.20
C PHE A 175 21.17 -6.57 8.11
N LYS A 176 20.17 -5.69 8.20
CA LYS A 176 20.37 -4.24 8.24
C LYS A 176 20.30 -3.65 9.65
N SER A 177 19.85 -4.42 10.63
CA SER A 177 19.73 -4.01 12.03
C SER A 177 19.86 -5.18 12.98
N GLN A 178 19.69 -4.89 14.28
CA GLN A 178 19.62 -5.92 15.30
C GLN A 178 18.41 -6.84 15.06
N PHE A 179 18.59 -8.11 15.44
CA PHE A 179 17.54 -9.10 15.39
C PHE A 179 16.35 -8.72 16.28
N GLN A 180 15.16 -8.68 15.73
CA GLN A 180 13.93 -8.32 16.42
C GLN A 180 13.08 -9.57 16.71
N PRO A 181 12.22 -9.57 17.76
CA PRO A 181 11.32 -10.69 18.05
C PRO A 181 10.43 -11.08 16.87
N LEU A 182 10.08 -10.11 16.00
CA LEU A 182 9.30 -10.39 14.79
C LEU A 182 10.02 -11.33 13.82
N HIS A 183 11.36 -11.32 13.77
CA HIS A 183 12.15 -12.19 12.90
C HIS A 183 12.08 -13.65 13.32
N GLN A 184 11.71 -13.95 14.57
CA GLN A 184 11.44 -15.32 15.03
C GLN A 184 10.18 -15.91 14.39
N LYS A 185 9.27 -15.05 13.88
CA LYS A 185 8.04 -15.48 13.23
C LYS A 185 8.21 -15.82 11.74
N ARG A 186 9.44 -15.81 11.23
CA ARG A 186 9.71 -16.21 9.86
C ARG A 186 9.21 -17.63 9.57
N TRP A 187 9.01 -17.93 8.30
CA TRP A 187 8.68 -19.27 7.87
C TRP A 187 9.80 -20.26 8.27
N THR A 188 9.42 -21.43 8.75
CA THR A 188 10.31 -22.57 9.02
C THR A 188 9.54 -23.86 8.71
N LEU A 189 10.26 -24.91 8.31
CA LEU A 189 9.64 -26.21 8.01
C LEU A 189 8.85 -26.76 9.20
N GLU A 190 9.35 -26.60 10.42
CA GLU A 190 8.69 -27.04 11.66
C GLU A 190 7.34 -26.32 11.92
N ARG A 191 7.17 -25.11 11.39
CA ARG A 191 5.91 -24.37 11.51
C ARG A 191 4.96 -24.61 10.35
N TYR A 192 5.48 -25.19 9.28
CA TYR A 192 4.67 -25.58 8.13
C TYR A 192 3.99 -26.93 8.38
N LEU A 193 4.65 -27.86 9.07
CA LEU A 193 4.13 -29.16 9.50
C LEU A 193 3.25 -29.02 10.74
#